data_08a64e39d22cb1a4ab394f9332bf0d0d
#
_entry.id   08a64e39d22cb1a4ab394f9332bf0d0d
#
_cell.length_a   1.000
_cell.length_b   1.000
_cell.length_c   1.000
_cell.angle_alpha   90.00
_cell.angle_beta   90.00
_cell.angle_gamma   90.00
#
_symmetry.space_group_name_H-M   'P 1'
#
loop_
_entity.id
_entity.type
_entity.pdbx_description
1 polymer ?
#
loop_
_entity_poly.entity_id
_entity_poly.type
_entity_poly.pdbx_seq_one_letter_code
_entity_poly.pdbx_strand_id
1 'polypeptide(L)'
;MPDAATRLVVRSHPLLRETGQTPPWPRVLKRSTDVSLAVFACVCLLPVFILIALIIKLSSKGPVFHRRRVVGRGGLPFDAFKFRTMRPDADAILEGMPELKLQYTANYKLVDDPRRTLIGSVLR
;
A
#
# COMPACT_ATOMS: atom_id res chain seq x y z
N MET A 1 14.03 -23.65 33.39
CA MET A 1 15.23 -22.83 33.67
C MET A 1 16.36 -23.43 32.89
N PRO A 2 17.05 -22.68 32.03
CA PRO A 2 18.21 -23.22 31.27
C PRO A 2 19.35 -23.50 32.23
N ASP A 3 19.97 -24.70 32.08
CA ASP A 3 21.04 -25.23 32.90
C ASP A 3 22.29 -24.32 32.83
N ALA A 4 23.10 -24.37 33.90
CA ALA A 4 24.32 -23.58 34.01
C ALA A 4 25.32 -23.85 32.87
N ALA A 5 25.33 -25.08 32.34
CA ALA A 5 26.13 -25.47 31.17
C ALA A 5 25.74 -24.70 29.89
N THR A 6 24.45 -24.50 29.68
CA THR A 6 23.94 -23.74 28.52
C THR A 6 24.36 -22.27 28.60
N ARG A 7 24.43 -21.69 29.80
CA ARG A 7 24.89 -20.30 29.99
C ARG A 7 26.39 -20.13 29.74
N LEU A 8 27.20 -21.14 30.01
CA LEU A 8 28.64 -21.10 29.77
C LEU A 8 28.94 -21.23 28.27
N VAL A 9 28.21 -22.09 27.55
CA VAL A 9 28.38 -22.26 26.11
C VAL A 9 28.01 -20.98 25.34
N VAL A 10 26.95 -20.31 25.75
CA VAL A 10 26.54 -19.04 25.13
C VAL A 10 27.57 -17.92 25.39
N ARG A 11 28.27 -17.98 26.55
CA ARG A 11 29.26 -16.97 26.90
C ARG A 11 30.61 -17.15 26.20
N SER A 12 30.93 -18.36 25.75
CA SER A 12 32.21 -18.71 25.11
C SER A 12 32.16 -18.73 23.57
N HIS A 13 30.98 -18.58 22.95
CA HIS A 13 30.87 -18.59 21.48
C HIS A 13 31.24 -17.20 20.93
N PRO A 14 32.38 -17.00 20.29
CA PRO A 14 32.80 -15.69 19.78
C PRO A 14 31.87 -15.14 18.72
N LEU A 15 31.16 -16.02 18.03
CA LEU A 15 30.19 -15.62 16.97
C LEU A 15 28.90 -15.00 17.51
N LEU A 16 28.56 -15.15 18.79
CA LEU A 16 27.38 -14.57 19.42
C LEU A 16 27.65 -13.19 20.06
N ARG A 17 28.90 -12.75 20.03
CA ARG A 17 29.34 -11.48 20.64
C ARG A 17 29.29 -10.30 19.66
N GLU A 18 28.96 -10.55 18.40
CA GLU A 18 28.79 -9.49 17.41
C GLU A 18 27.36 -8.92 17.43
N THR A 19 26.92 -8.44 18.57
CA THR A 19 26.02 -7.29 18.56
C THR A 19 26.88 -6.06 18.24
N GLY A 20 27.55 -6.14 17.11
CA GLY A 20 28.30 -5.02 16.56
C GLY A 20 27.35 -3.87 16.39
N GLN A 21 27.49 -2.87 17.23
CA GLN A 21 26.91 -1.56 17.00
C GLN A 21 27.49 -1.10 15.67
N THR A 22 26.77 -1.39 14.59
CA THR A 22 27.13 -0.87 13.26
C THR A 22 27.19 0.64 13.39
N PRO A 23 28.31 1.28 13.03
CA PRO A 23 28.47 2.71 13.19
C PRO A 23 27.28 3.45 12.53
N PRO A 24 26.86 4.59 13.06
CA PRO A 24 25.64 5.28 12.59
C PRO A 24 25.74 5.77 11.14
N TRP A 25 26.96 6.00 10.63
CA TRP A 25 27.19 6.55 9.30
C TRP A 25 26.68 5.68 8.12
N PRO A 26 26.74 4.32 8.13
CA PRO A 26 26.13 3.55 7.05
C PRO A 26 24.60 3.67 7.01
N ARG A 27 23.97 3.85 8.16
CA ARG A 27 22.53 4.07 8.24
C ARG A 27 22.14 5.44 7.69
N VAL A 28 22.91 6.46 7.98
CA VAL A 28 22.71 7.83 7.45
C VAL A 28 22.91 7.86 5.94
N LEU A 29 24.00 7.26 5.46
CA LEU A 29 24.30 7.16 4.02
C LEU A 29 23.17 6.42 3.28
N LYS A 30 22.78 5.25 3.80
CA LYS A 30 21.68 4.49 3.24
C LYS A 30 20.40 5.31 3.22
N ARG A 31 20.06 5.98 4.30
CA ARG A 31 18.85 6.81 4.38
C ARG A 31 18.87 7.95 3.38
N SER A 32 20.01 8.62 3.23
CA SER A 32 20.17 9.70 2.26
C SER A 32 20.01 9.22 0.83
N THR A 33 20.63 8.09 0.47
CA THR A 33 20.48 7.50 -0.87
C THR A 33 19.05 7.02 -1.13
N ASP A 34 18.41 6.37 -0.15
CA ASP A 34 17.03 5.91 -0.25
C ASP A 34 16.06 7.10 -0.49
N VAL A 35 16.24 8.18 0.29
CA VAL A 35 15.42 9.41 0.15
C VAL A 35 15.67 10.11 -1.19
N SER A 36 16.95 10.28 -1.58
CA SER A 36 17.28 10.92 -2.85
C SER A 36 16.72 10.16 -4.05
N LEU A 37 16.86 8.83 -4.03
CA LEU A 37 16.32 7.98 -5.10
C LEU A 37 14.78 8.01 -5.12
N ALA A 38 14.14 8.01 -3.95
CA ALA A 38 12.69 8.11 -3.86
C ALA A 38 12.17 9.46 -4.39
N VAL A 39 12.81 10.57 -4.02
CA VAL A 39 12.46 11.91 -4.54
C VAL A 39 12.64 11.96 -6.05
N PHE A 40 13.77 11.48 -6.56
CA PHE A 40 14.02 11.44 -7.99
C PHE A 40 12.96 10.62 -8.75
N ALA A 41 12.63 9.42 -8.24
CA ALA A 41 11.58 8.59 -8.81
C ALA A 41 10.21 9.27 -8.78
N CYS A 42 9.86 9.96 -7.69
CA CYS A 42 8.62 10.73 -7.59
C CYS A 42 8.55 11.85 -8.62
N VAL A 43 9.64 12.59 -8.81
CA VAL A 43 9.71 13.66 -9.82
C VAL A 43 9.56 13.10 -11.24
N CYS A 44 10.25 12.00 -11.56
CA CYS A 44 10.13 11.35 -12.86
C CYS A 44 8.73 10.78 -13.14
N LEU A 45 8.05 10.28 -12.11
CA LEU A 45 6.70 9.70 -12.22
C LEU A 45 5.58 10.76 -12.16
N LEU A 46 5.90 11.98 -11.72
CA LEU A 46 4.92 13.06 -11.57
C LEU A 46 4.09 13.30 -12.85
N PRO A 47 4.68 13.41 -14.06
CA PRO A 47 3.90 13.62 -15.27
C PRO A 47 2.93 12.45 -15.54
N VAL A 48 3.32 11.22 -15.24
CA VAL A 48 2.45 10.04 -15.38
C VAL A 48 1.27 10.13 -14.40
N PHE A 49 1.51 10.50 -13.16
CA PHE A 49 0.46 10.69 -12.16
C PHE A 49 -0.51 11.80 -12.54
N ILE A 50 0.00 12.91 -13.09
CA ILE A 50 -0.83 14.02 -13.58
C ILE A 50 -1.70 13.54 -14.75
N LEU A 51 -1.13 12.80 -15.69
CA LEU A 51 -1.88 12.25 -16.83
C LEU A 51 -3.00 11.32 -16.36
N ILE A 52 -2.71 10.39 -15.47
CA ILE A 52 -3.71 9.47 -14.89
C ILE A 52 -4.81 10.28 -14.16
N ALA A 53 -4.42 11.27 -13.36
CA ALA A 53 -5.35 12.12 -12.64
C ALA A 53 -6.28 12.88 -13.59
N LEU A 54 -5.73 13.41 -14.69
CA LEU A 54 -6.49 14.10 -15.72
C LEU A 54 -7.50 13.17 -16.41
N ILE A 55 -7.08 11.98 -16.80
CA ILE A 55 -7.96 10.98 -17.43
C ILE A 55 -9.09 10.59 -16.47
N ILE A 56 -8.81 10.36 -15.20
CA ILE A 56 -9.84 10.07 -14.19
C ILE A 56 -10.82 11.23 -14.07
N LYS A 57 -10.33 12.46 -14.04
CA LYS A 57 -11.16 13.66 -13.90
C LYS A 57 -12.06 13.90 -15.11
N LEU A 58 -11.57 13.59 -16.32
CA LEU A 58 -12.33 13.69 -17.56
C LEU A 58 -13.33 12.53 -17.72
N SER A 59 -12.98 11.33 -17.24
CA SER A 59 -13.83 10.14 -17.35
C SER A 59 -15.03 10.15 -16.42
N SER A 60 -14.95 10.83 -15.28
CA SER A 60 -16.07 10.86 -14.33
C SER A 60 -16.00 12.05 -13.37
N LYS A 61 -17.18 12.64 -13.07
CA LYS A 61 -17.33 13.74 -12.10
C LYS A 61 -16.93 13.28 -10.70
N GLY A 62 -16.14 14.10 -9.95
CA GLY A 62 -15.79 13.86 -8.56
C GLY A 62 -14.28 13.86 -8.30
N PRO A 63 -13.82 13.44 -7.10
CA PRO A 63 -12.42 13.46 -6.70
C PRO A 63 -11.60 12.41 -7.46
N VAL A 64 -10.34 12.73 -7.73
CA VAL A 64 -9.37 11.82 -8.39
C VAL A 64 -8.93 10.71 -7.47
N PHE A 65 -8.73 11.03 -6.19
CA PHE A 65 -8.30 10.11 -5.17
C PHE A 65 -9.47 9.57 -4.37
N HIS A 66 -9.41 8.28 -4.08
CA HIS A 66 -10.27 7.61 -3.12
C HIS A 66 -9.48 7.34 -1.85
N ARG A 67 -10.04 7.74 -0.71
CA ARG A 67 -9.48 7.53 0.61
C ARG A 67 -10.09 6.29 1.24
N ARG A 68 -9.28 5.35 1.67
CA ARG A 68 -9.73 4.15 2.36
C ARG A 68 -9.02 4.01 3.71
N ARG A 69 -9.79 3.83 4.76
CA ARG A 69 -9.25 3.54 6.08
C ARG A 69 -8.77 2.10 6.14
N VAL A 70 -7.50 1.92 6.46
CA VAL A 70 -6.83 0.62 6.54
C VAL A 70 -6.05 0.51 7.84
N VAL A 71 -5.80 -0.71 8.27
CA VAL A 71 -5.02 -0.98 9.51
C VAL A 71 -3.55 -1.08 9.14
N GLY A 72 -2.72 -0.29 9.81
CA GLY A 72 -1.28 -0.25 9.64
C GLY A 72 -0.52 -1.05 10.70
N ARG A 73 0.77 -0.76 10.79
CA ARG A 73 1.67 -1.38 11.76
C ARG A 73 1.20 -1.09 13.19
N GLY A 74 1.15 -2.13 14.03
CA GLY A 74 0.70 -2.01 15.42
C GLY A 74 -0.81 -1.87 15.59
N GLY A 75 -1.62 -2.17 14.56
CA GLY A 75 -3.08 -2.10 14.65
C GLY A 75 -3.65 -0.68 14.52
N LEU A 76 -2.82 0.33 14.30
CA LEU A 76 -3.26 1.72 14.17
C LEU A 76 -3.89 1.97 12.80
N PRO A 77 -5.12 2.52 12.73
CA PRO A 77 -5.75 2.83 11.46
C PRO A 77 -5.12 4.07 10.83
N PHE A 78 -4.92 4.02 9.51
CA PHE A 78 -4.50 5.18 8.72
C PHE A 78 -5.29 5.28 7.42
N ASP A 79 -5.28 6.45 6.81
CA ASP A 79 -5.97 6.69 5.55
C ASP A 79 -5.01 6.45 4.37
N ALA A 80 -5.27 5.40 3.61
CA ALA A 80 -4.57 5.11 2.37
C ALA A 80 -5.25 5.81 1.20
N PHE A 81 -4.46 6.50 0.38
CA PHE A 81 -4.92 7.14 -0.85
C PHE A 81 -4.64 6.24 -2.06
N LYS A 82 -5.64 6.11 -2.93
CA LYS A 82 -5.50 5.43 -4.21
C LYS A 82 -6.23 6.20 -5.30
N PHE A 83 -5.84 6.02 -6.54
CA PHE A 83 -6.61 6.52 -7.67
C PHE A 83 -8.01 5.91 -7.68
N ARG A 84 -9.01 6.73 -8.04
CA ARG A 84 -10.38 6.26 -8.16
C ARG A 84 -10.54 5.43 -9.42
N THR A 85 -10.90 4.16 -9.25
CA THR A 85 -11.11 3.19 -10.32
C THR A 85 -12.58 2.85 -10.55
N MET A 86 -13.46 3.36 -9.68
CA MET A 86 -14.91 3.14 -9.73
C MET A 86 -15.66 4.46 -9.93
N ARG A 87 -16.88 4.36 -10.42
CA ARG A 87 -17.79 5.49 -10.56
C ARG A 87 -18.20 6.03 -9.18
N PRO A 88 -18.58 7.34 -9.08
CA PRO A 88 -19.03 7.91 -7.81
C PRO A 88 -20.31 7.26 -7.27
N ASP A 89 -21.16 6.77 -8.17
CA ASP A 89 -22.44 6.09 -7.91
C ASP A 89 -22.31 4.56 -7.76
N ALA A 90 -21.08 4.07 -7.51
CA ALA A 90 -20.77 2.63 -7.44
C ALA A 90 -21.62 1.86 -6.41
N ASP A 91 -21.89 2.45 -5.26
CA ASP A 91 -22.70 1.83 -4.21
C ASP A 91 -24.18 1.79 -4.60
N ALA A 92 -24.70 2.86 -5.21
CA ALA A 92 -26.08 2.91 -5.72
C ALA A 92 -26.30 1.90 -6.86
N ILE A 93 -25.31 1.71 -7.74
CA ILE A 93 -25.35 0.69 -8.80
C ILE A 93 -25.44 -0.72 -8.17
N LEU A 94 -24.65 -0.98 -7.13
CA LEU A 94 -24.65 -2.28 -6.44
C LEU A 94 -25.99 -2.55 -5.73
N GLU A 95 -26.56 -1.52 -5.11
CA GLU A 95 -27.87 -1.62 -4.43
C GLU A 95 -29.02 -1.85 -5.42
N GLY A 96 -28.92 -1.27 -6.62
CA GLY A 96 -29.90 -1.46 -7.69
C GLY A 96 -29.86 -2.84 -8.37
N MET A 97 -28.84 -3.66 -8.08
CA MET A 97 -28.62 -4.99 -8.69
C MET A 97 -28.45 -6.07 -7.62
N PRO A 98 -29.56 -6.68 -7.11
CA PRO A 98 -29.52 -7.66 -6.02
C PRO A 98 -28.62 -8.89 -6.30
N GLU A 99 -28.61 -9.37 -7.55
CA GLU A 99 -27.79 -10.52 -7.95
C GLU A 99 -26.28 -10.21 -7.85
N LEU A 100 -25.88 -9.03 -8.32
CA LEU A 100 -24.49 -8.56 -8.20
C LEU A 100 -24.07 -8.32 -6.74
N LYS A 101 -25.01 -7.85 -5.92
CA LYS A 101 -24.80 -7.68 -4.49
C LYS A 101 -24.57 -9.02 -3.78
N LEU A 102 -25.31 -10.06 -4.13
CA LEU A 102 -25.12 -11.41 -3.60
C LEU A 102 -23.76 -11.98 -4.01
N GLN A 103 -23.36 -11.86 -5.27
CA GLN A 103 -22.04 -12.29 -5.75
C GLN A 103 -20.91 -11.53 -5.07
N TYR A 104 -21.08 -10.23 -4.88
CA TYR A 104 -20.09 -9.40 -4.19
C TYR A 104 -19.95 -9.78 -2.72
N THR A 105 -21.06 -10.07 -2.04
CA THR A 105 -21.04 -10.46 -0.62
C THR A 105 -20.37 -11.83 -0.44
N ALA A 106 -20.53 -12.74 -1.39
CA ALA A 106 -19.91 -14.08 -1.34
C ALA A 106 -18.39 -14.03 -1.60
N ASN A 107 -17.93 -13.23 -2.56
CA ASN A 107 -16.54 -13.29 -3.04
C ASN A 107 -15.75 -11.99 -2.85
N TYR A 108 -16.38 -10.90 -2.41
CA TYR A 108 -15.81 -9.54 -2.33
C TYR A 108 -15.15 -9.04 -3.63
N LYS A 109 -15.38 -9.74 -4.75
CA LYS A 109 -14.80 -9.46 -6.06
C LYS A 109 -15.78 -9.87 -7.16
N LEU A 110 -16.04 -8.95 -8.09
CA LEU A 110 -16.83 -9.23 -9.30
C LEU A 110 -15.89 -9.35 -10.49
N VAL A 111 -16.15 -10.30 -11.38
CA VAL A 111 -15.38 -10.50 -12.62
C VAL A 111 -15.70 -9.37 -13.59
N ASP A 112 -16.97 -9.15 -13.85
CA ASP A 112 -17.52 -8.02 -14.62
C ASP A 112 -18.22 -7.04 -13.69
N ASP A 113 -17.50 -6.02 -13.27
CA ASP A 113 -18.00 -5.03 -12.33
C ASP A 113 -18.45 -3.76 -13.07
N PRO A 114 -19.77 -3.52 -13.23
CA PRO A 114 -20.29 -2.37 -13.96
C PRO A 114 -19.97 -1.02 -13.28
N ARG A 115 -19.47 -1.06 -12.07
CA ARG A 115 -19.06 0.14 -11.31
C ARG A 115 -17.69 0.67 -11.73
N ARG A 116 -16.94 -0.10 -12.54
CA ARG A 116 -15.61 0.32 -13.02
C ARG A 116 -15.74 1.41 -14.08
N THR A 117 -14.79 2.34 -14.03
CA THR A 117 -14.55 3.26 -15.14
C THR A 117 -13.62 2.58 -16.16
N LEU A 118 -13.60 3.05 -17.42
CA LEU A 118 -12.70 2.53 -18.46
C LEU A 118 -11.25 2.56 -18.00
N ILE A 119 -10.79 3.68 -17.47
CA ILE A 119 -9.43 3.79 -16.91
C ILE A 119 -9.26 2.93 -15.65
N GLY A 120 -10.30 2.75 -14.86
CA GLY A 120 -10.29 1.91 -13.68
C GLY A 120 -10.11 0.43 -13.98
N SER A 121 -10.48 -0.04 -15.16
CA SER A 121 -10.23 -1.42 -15.61
C SER A 121 -8.75 -1.64 -15.96
N VAL A 122 -8.06 -0.62 -16.43
CA VAL A 122 -6.62 -0.67 -16.77
C VAL A 122 -5.74 -0.53 -15.51
N LEU A 123 -6.16 0.29 -14.54
CA LEU A 123 -5.39 0.56 -13.32
C LEU A 123 -5.53 -0.52 -12.24
N ARG A 124 -6.36 -1.56 -12.42
CA ARG A 124 -6.64 -2.60 -11.45
C ARG A 124 -5.92 -3.90 -11.77
#